data_e85deefa56e1e6a93a052637b5347055
#
_entry.id   e85deefa56e1e6a93a052637b5347055
#
_cell.length_a   1.000
_cell.length_b   1.000
_cell.length_c   1.000
_cell.angle_alpha   90.00
_cell.angle_beta   90.00
_cell.angle_gamma   90.00
#
_symmetry.space_group_name_H-M   'P 1'
#
loop_
_entity.id
_entity.type
_entity.pdbx_description
1 polymer ?
#
loop_
_entity_poly.entity_id
_entity_poly.type
_entity_poly.pdbx_seq_one_letter_code
_entity_poly.pdbx_strand_id
1 'polypeptide(L)'
;MKYLKLNIIILCGLLFCKSAIFAQSTLVNHDTILETKDTIFRHPYIDIDEWRDTPIRHQYVHGGFKGTDTKFSFYFPAKDKYEGRFFQYITPIPDNENLSQNATTKESDKISFSIESGAYFIETNGGGALDFSNPMAKDATIGAYRANAACAQFSRIVAKKLYGGGRPFGYAFGGSGGSLRTIGSIENTIGVWDGVVPYVMPTPMSIPNSFTAGMLANRILRDKIPEIVD
;
A
#
# COMPACT_ATOMS: atom_id res chain seq x y z
N MET A 1 -8.02 56.88 12.37
CA MET A 1 -7.28 55.65 12.72
C MET A 1 -8.16 54.47 13.15
N LYS A 2 -9.35 54.64 13.73
CA LYS A 2 -10.23 53.51 14.12
C LYS A 2 -10.85 52.71 12.96
N TYR A 3 -11.19 53.37 11.87
CA TYR A 3 -11.84 52.72 10.70
C TYR A 3 -10.89 51.91 9.82
N LEU A 4 -9.58 52.23 9.82
CA LEU A 4 -8.58 51.49 9.03
C LEU A 4 -8.30 50.08 9.64
N LYS A 5 -8.34 49.96 10.99
CA LYS A 5 -8.16 48.67 11.70
C LYS A 5 -9.34 47.71 11.51
N LEU A 6 -10.56 48.23 11.40
CA LEU A 6 -11.76 47.41 11.20
C LEU A 6 -11.81 46.81 9.80
N ASN A 7 -11.39 47.54 8.77
CA ASN A 7 -11.38 47.07 7.39
C ASN A 7 -10.30 45.97 7.16
N ILE A 8 -9.18 46.03 7.87
CA ILE A 8 -8.13 44.99 7.79
C ILE A 8 -8.61 43.68 8.41
N ILE A 9 -9.33 43.71 9.52
CA ILE A 9 -9.87 42.51 10.19
C ILE A 9 -10.96 41.86 9.33
N ILE A 10 -11.81 42.63 8.67
CA ILE A 10 -12.84 42.11 7.77
C ILE A 10 -12.20 41.50 6.51
N LEU A 11 -11.14 42.15 5.95
CA LEU A 11 -10.43 41.62 4.78
C LEU A 11 -9.66 40.33 5.09
N CYS A 12 -9.01 40.20 6.26
CA CYS A 12 -8.39 38.98 6.70
C CYS A 12 -9.42 37.86 6.96
N GLY A 13 -10.57 38.16 7.56
CA GLY A 13 -11.65 37.22 7.76
C GLY A 13 -12.23 36.67 6.45
N LEU A 14 -12.35 37.48 5.42
CA LEU A 14 -12.82 37.09 4.08
C LEU A 14 -11.79 36.26 3.31
N LEU A 15 -10.50 36.52 3.50
CA LEU A 15 -9.41 35.71 2.91
C LEU A 15 -9.31 34.32 3.55
N PHE A 16 -9.51 34.20 4.87
CA PHE A 16 -9.56 32.89 5.53
C PHE A 16 -10.81 32.08 5.16
N CYS A 17 -11.94 32.74 4.93
CA CYS A 17 -13.17 32.03 4.53
C CYS A 17 -13.11 31.51 3.08
N LYS A 18 -12.33 32.14 2.19
CA LYS A 18 -12.12 31.64 0.82
C LYS A 18 -11.16 30.45 0.76
N SER A 19 -10.22 30.32 1.70
CA SER A 19 -9.32 29.17 1.80
C SER A 19 -10.02 27.92 2.31
N ALA A 20 -11.10 28.03 3.07
CA ALA A 20 -11.91 26.91 3.54
C ALA A 20 -12.83 26.30 2.46
N ILE A 21 -13.08 27.00 1.35
CA ILE A 21 -13.96 26.53 0.27
C ILE A 21 -13.18 25.68 -0.75
N PHE A 22 -11.85 25.76 -0.79
CA PHE A 22 -11.03 24.92 -1.67
C PHE A 22 -10.62 23.56 -1.09
N ALA A 23 -10.95 23.30 0.18
CA ALA A 23 -10.77 22.00 0.82
C ALA A 23 -12.05 21.14 0.76
N GLN A 24 -12.97 21.43 -0.13
CA GLN A 24 -14.00 20.49 -0.54
C GLN A 24 -13.35 19.49 -1.50
N SER A 25 -12.43 18.67 -0.94
CA SER A 25 -12.04 17.39 -1.53
C SER A 25 -13.33 16.71 -1.94
N THR A 26 -13.42 16.28 -3.17
CA THR A 26 -14.38 15.30 -3.63
C THR A 26 -14.44 14.20 -2.58
N LEU A 27 -15.45 14.23 -1.71
CA LEU A 27 -15.73 13.15 -0.79
C LEU A 27 -15.95 11.93 -1.69
N VAL A 28 -14.95 11.10 -1.78
CA VAL A 28 -15.11 9.78 -2.40
C VAL A 28 -16.26 9.15 -1.65
N ASN A 29 -17.33 8.85 -2.36
CA ASN A 29 -18.49 8.20 -1.75
C ASN A 29 -17.99 6.88 -1.15
N HIS A 30 -17.84 6.84 0.17
CA HIS A 30 -17.28 5.71 0.90
C HIS A 30 -18.09 4.42 0.72
N ASP A 31 -19.32 4.52 0.24
CA ASP A 31 -20.19 3.36 0.04
C ASP A 31 -19.95 2.64 -1.30
N THR A 32 -19.16 3.22 -2.20
CA THR A 32 -18.93 2.63 -3.52
C THR A 32 -17.67 1.78 -3.52
N ILE A 33 -17.83 0.48 -3.76
CA ILE A 33 -16.70 -0.41 -4.09
C ILE A 33 -16.30 -0.10 -5.51
N LEU A 34 -15.13 0.52 -5.67
CA LEU A 34 -14.56 0.80 -6.98
C LEU A 34 -13.98 -0.49 -7.56
N GLU A 35 -14.56 -0.95 -8.66
CA GLU A 35 -13.93 -1.96 -9.49
C GLU A 35 -12.65 -1.39 -10.12
N THR A 36 -11.66 -2.25 -10.36
CA THR A 36 -10.46 -1.80 -11.04
C THR A 36 -10.78 -1.33 -12.46
N LYS A 37 -10.40 -0.10 -12.76
CA LYS A 37 -10.47 0.45 -14.12
C LYS A 37 -9.28 -0.01 -14.96
N ASP A 38 -8.29 -0.62 -14.34
CA ASP A 38 -7.09 -1.10 -15.00
C ASP A 38 -7.41 -2.33 -15.85
N THR A 39 -7.27 -2.18 -17.15
CA THR A 39 -7.73 -3.15 -18.13
C THR A 39 -7.01 -4.49 -18.05
N ILE A 40 -5.76 -4.51 -17.59
CA ILE A 40 -4.99 -5.75 -17.47
C ILE A 40 -5.47 -6.63 -16.31
N PHE A 41 -6.17 -6.07 -15.31
CA PHE A 41 -6.67 -6.79 -14.13
C PHE A 41 -8.19 -7.05 -14.16
N ARG A 42 -8.80 -7.07 -15.37
CA ARG A 42 -10.27 -7.26 -15.51
C ARG A 42 -10.76 -8.67 -15.25
N HIS A 43 -9.88 -9.68 -15.27
CA HIS A 43 -10.27 -11.08 -15.18
C HIS A 43 -9.67 -11.77 -13.96
N PRO A 44 -10.12 -11.40 -12.72
CA PRO A 44 -9.70 -12.09 -11.53
C PRO A 44 -10.21 -13.52 -11.53
N TYR A 45 -9.46 -14.42 -10.91
CA TYR A 45 -9.87 -15.79 -10.64
C TYR A 45 -9.49 -16.18 -9.23
N ILE A 46 -10.24 -17.14 -8.67
CA ILE A 46 -9.94 -17.79 -7.39
C ILE A 46 -9.69 -19.26 -7.72
N ASP A 47 -8.60 -19.80 -7.22
CA ASP A 47 -8.22 -21.21 -7.38
C ASP A 47 -8.23 -21.98 -6.05
N ILE A 48 -8.14 -21.27 -4.89
CA ILE A 48 -8.29 -21.86 -3.57
C ILE A 48 -9.27 -20.99 -2.76
N ASP A 49 -10.23 -21.65 -2.12
CA ASP A 49 -11.16 -21.05 -1.16
C ASP A 49 -11.48 -22.10 -0.08
N GLU A 50 -10.81 -21.98 1.06
CA GLU A 50 -10.89 -22.99 2.13
C GLU A 50 -10.70 -22.38 3.52
N TRP A 51 -11.21 -23.06 4.55
CA TRP A 51 -10.92 -22.69 5.93
C TRP A 51 -9.61 -23.32 6.41
N ARG A 52 -8.79 -22.50 7.07
CA ARG A 52 -7.53 -22.91 7.71
C ARG A 52 -7.55 -22.55 9.19
N ASP A 53 -6.92 -23.38 10.02
CA ASP A 53 -6.86 -23.16 11.47
C ASP A 53 -5.51 -22.59 11.93
N THR A 54 -4.53 -22.53 11.03
CA THR A 54 -3.16 -22.04 11.31
C THR A 54 -2.84 -20.84 10.42
N PRO A 55 -2.19 -19.76 10.94
CA PRO A 55 -1.78 -19.55 12.34
C PRO A 55 -2.94 -19.25 13.30
N ILE A 56 -4.04 -18.76 12.80
CA ILE A 56 -5.33 -18.54 13.47
C ILE A 56 -6.43 -18.95 12.51
N ARG A 57 -7.61 -19.32 13.01
CA ARG A 57 -8.73 -19.71 12.13
C ARG A 57 -9.15 -18.57 11.21
N HIS A 58 -9.10 -18.82 9.90
CA HIS A 58 -9.45 -17.89 8.83
C HIS A 58 -9.94 -18.62 7.58
N GLN A 59 -10.70 -17.93 6.74
CA GLN A 59 -10.97 -18.38 5.38
C GLN A 59 -9.84 -17.87 4.47
N TYR A 60 -9.11 -18.79 3.87
CA TYR A 60 -8.03 -18.51 2.93
C TYR A 60 -8.58 -18.47 1.51
N VAL A 61 -8.33 -17.39 0.79
CA VAL A 61 -8.71 -17.24 -0.60
C VAL A 61 -7.48 -16.87 -1.41
N HIS A 62 -7.09 -17.73 -2.33
CA HIS A 62 -5.97 -17.51 -3.24
C HIS A 62 -6.45 -17.40 -4.66
N GLY A 63 -5.67 -16.69 -5.49
CA GLY A 63 -5.96 -16.52 -6.90
C GLY A 63 -5.02 -15.52 -7.59
N GLY A 64 -5.50 -14.99 -8.69
CA GLY A 64 -4.73 -14.03 -9.49
C GLY A 64 -5.58 -13.35 -10.55
N PHE A 65 -4.93 -12.81 -11.57
CA PHE A 65 -5.57 -12.16 -12.72
C PHE A 65 -5.09 -12.81 -14.02
N LYS A 66 -6.03 -13.31 -14.83
CA LYS A 66 -5.73 -13.97 -16.10
C LYS A 66 -4.96 -13.02 -17.04
N GLY A 67 -3.94 -13.55 -17.67
CA GLY A 67 -3.08 -12.77 -18.58
C GLY A 67 -2.03 -11.92 -17.86
N THR A 68 -1.86 -12.09 -16.55
CA THR A 68 -0.82 -11.44 -15.75
C THR A 68 -0.09 -12.45 -14.86
N ASP A 69 1.07 -12.07 -14.34
CA ASP A 69 1.78 -12.84 -13.31
C ASP A 69 1.30 -12.49 -11.89
N THR A 70 0.31 -11.62 -11.74
CA THR A 70 -0.15 -11.14 -10.44
C THR A 70 -0.98 -12.19 -9.74
N LYS A 71 -0.56 -12.53 -8.52
CA LYS A 71 -1.25 -13.41 -7.59
C LYS A 71 -1.49 -12.73 -6.26
N PHE A 72 -2.49 -13.22 -5.55
CA PHE A 72 -2.89 -12.71 -4.23
C PHE A 72 -3.27 -13.82 -3.28
N SER A 73 -3.12 -13.54 -1.99
CA SER A 73 -3.65 -14.32 -0.88
C SER A 73 -4.43 -13.39 0.05
N PHE A 74 -5.67 -13.77 0.33
CA PHE A 74 -6.55 -13.09 1.26
C PHE A 74 -6.87 -14.01 2.43
N TYR A 75 -6.87 -13.45 3.65
CA TYR A 75 -7.10 -14.17 4.89
C TYR A 75 -8.25 -13.49 5.63
N PHE A 76 -9.43 -14.10 5.56
CA PHE A 76 -10.67 -13.51 6.07
C PHE A 76 -11.01 -14.06 7.46
N PRO A 77 -11.29 -13.21 8.47
CA PRO A 77 -11.81 -13.64 9.77
C PRO A 77 -13.19 -14.29 9.65
N ALA A 78 -13.63 -15.00 10.68
CA ALA A 78 -15.02 -15.38 10.82
C ALA A 78 -15.91 -14.12 10.89
N LYS A 79 -17.16 -14.24 10.44
CA LYS A 79 -18.06 -13.08 10.27
C LYS A 79 -18.31 -12.29 11.55
N ASP A 80 -18.36 -12.98 12.68
CA ASP A 80 -18.54 -12.39 14.02
C ASP A 80 -17.34 -11.60 14.53
N LYS A 81 -16.17 -11.79 13.92
CA LYS A 81 -14.92 -11.08 14.25
C LYS A 81 -14.60 -9.95 13.28
N TYR A 82 -15.31 -9.85 12.17
CA TYR A 82 -15.00 -8.88 11.14
C TYR A 82 -15.57 -7.48 11.46
N GLU A 83 -14.70 -6.45 11.43
CA GLU A 83 -15.03 -5.08 11.76
C GLU A 83 -14.93 -4.08 10.60
N GLY A 84 -15.12 -4.55 9.36
CA GLY A 84 -15.24 -3.67 8.19
C GLY A 84 -13.94 -3.06 7.68
N ARG A 85 -12.80 -3.71 7.88
CA ARG A 85 -11.49 -3.20 7.44
C ARG A 85 -10.56 -4.30 6.94
N PHE A 86 -9.49 -3.89 6.24
CA PHE A 86 -8.38 -4.76 5.86
C PHE A 86 -7.03 -4.12 6.03
N PHE A 87 -6.03 -4.97 6.19
CA PHE A 87 -4.62 -4.62 6.17
C PHE A 87 -3.94 -5.28 4.98
N GLN A 88 -3.16 -4.50 4.23
CA GLN A 88 -2.38 -5.01 3.11
C GLN A 88 -0.90 -4.78 3.34
N TYR A 89 -0.12 -5.86 3.34
CA TYR A 89 1.32 -5.78 3.38
C TYR A 89 1.89 -5.57 1.98
N ILE A 90 2.74 -4.55 1.84
CA ILE A 90 3.46 -4.25 0.60
C ILE A 90 4.94 -4.58 0.81
N THR A 91 5.41 -5.58 0.08
CA THR A 91 6.79 -6.07 0.14
C THR A 91 7.79 -5.04 -0.43
N PRO A 92 9.07 -5.09 -0.02
CA PRO A 92 10.11 -4.19 -0.54
C PRO A 92 10.29 -4.27 -2.06
N ILE A 93 10.15 -5.47 -2.62
CA ILE A 93 10.15 -5.76 -4.06
C ILE A 93 8.99 -6.74 -4.36
N PRO A 94 8.56 -6.89 -5.62
CA PRO A 94 7.70 -8.01 -6.00
C PRO A 94 8.33 -9.34 -5.56
N ASP A 95 7.54 -10.19 -4.93
CA ASP A 95 8.02 -11.42 -4.27
C ASP A 95 6.97 -12.53 -4.36
N ASN A 96 6.56 -13.09 -3.24
CA ASN A 96 5.62 -14.19 -3.12
C ASN A 96 4.36 -13.72 -2.37
N GLU A 97 3.21 -14.17 -2.80
CA GLU A 97 1.91 -13.87 -2.19
C GLU A 97 1.62 -14.64 -0.89
N ASN A 98 2.54 -15.50 -0.44
CA ASN A 98 2.38 -16.35 0.74
C ASN A 98 3.48 -16.15 1.80
N LEU A 99 4.18 -15.01 1.78
CA LEU A 99 5.29 -14.74 2.71
C LEU A 99 4.88 -14.80 4.18
N SER A 100 3.69 -14.27 4.49
CA SER A 100 3.20 -14.20 5.87
C SER A 100 2.81 -15.56 6.45
N GLN A 101 2.63 -16.58 5.63
CA GLN A 101 2.40 -17.96 6.11
C GLN A 101 3.64 -18.57 6.77
N ASN A 102 4.82 -18.01 6.53
CA ASN A 102 6.10 -18.48 7.08
C ASN A 102 6.53 -17.66 8.32
N ALA A 103 5.61 -16.96 8.97
CA ALA A 103 5.91 -16.22 10.20
C ALA A 103 6.41 -17.19 11.31
N THR A 104 7.58 -16.88 11.87
CA THR A 104 8.22 -17.70 12.90
C THR A 104 8.08 -17.13 14.31
N THR A 105 7.67 -15.88 14.42
CA THR A 105 7.45 -15.18 15.69
C THR A 105 6.11 -14.48 15.69
N LYS A 106 5.57 -14.20 16.89
CA LYS A 106 4.31 -13.47 17.06
C LYS A 106 4.39 -12.06 16.43
N GLU A 107 5.53 -11.41 16.53
CA GLU A 107 5.77 -10.07 15.99
C GLU A 107 5.78 -10.07 14.45
N SER A 108 6.13 -11.19 13.81
CA SER A 108 6.13 -11.34 12.35
C SER A 108 4.81 -11.87 11.79
N ASP A 109 3.91 -12.36 12.64
CA ASP A 109 2.63 -12.95 12.24
C ASP A 109 1.57 -11.87 11.91
N LYS A 110 1.63 -11.40 10.68
CA LYS A 110 0.71 -10.38 10.16
C LYS A 110 -0.72 -10.91 9.99
N ILE A 111 -0.85 -12.21 9.76
CA ILE A 111 -2.16 -12.85 9.58
C ILE A 111 -2.92 -12.81 10.91
N SER A 112 -2.35 -13.37 11.98
CA SER A 112 -3.00 -13.37 13.30
C SER A 112 -3.26 -11.95 13.80
N PHE A 113 -2.28 -11.04 13.66
CA PHE A 113 -2.44 -9.64 14.03
C PHE A 113 -3.66 -9.00 13.34
N SER A 114 -3.82 -9.22 12.04
CA SER A 114 -4.93 -8.65 11.29
C SER A 114 -6.27 -9.22 11.72
N ILE A 115 -6.36 -10.56 11.83
CA ILE A 115 -7.59 -11.26 12.22
C ILE A 115 -8.02 -10.87 13.65
N GLU A 116 -7.09 -10.83 14.59
CA GLU A 116 -7.35 -10.41 15.98
C GLU A 116 -7.78 -8.94 16.07
N SER A 117 -7.31 -8.11 15.13
CA SER A 117 -7.70 -6.71 15.00
C SER A 117 -9.04 -6.49 14.27
N GLY A 118 -9.80 -7.55 13.95
CA GLY A 118 -11.06 -7.44 13.23
C GLY A 118 -10.91 -7.09 11.74
N ALA A 119 -9.71 -7.23 11.19
CA ALA A 119 -9.42 -6.98 9.78
C ALA A 119 -9.20 -8.27 9.01
N TYR A 120 -9.51 -8.29 7.71
CA TYR A 120 -8.90 -9.30 6.85
C TYR A 120 -7.53 -8.84 6.37
N PHE A 121 -6.66 -9.81 6.07
CA PHE A 121 -5.31 -9.54 5.63
C PHE A 121 -5.15 -9.82 4.14
N ILE A 122 -4.31 -9.02 3.48
CA ILE A 122 -3.99 -9.15 2.05
C ILE A 122 -2.47 -9.16 1.88
N GLU A 123 -1.98 -10.11 1.12
CA GLU A 123 -0.66 -10.04 0.52
C GLU A 123 -0.70 -10.41 -0.96
N THR A 124 0.29 -9.97 -1.72
CA THR A 124 0.38 -10.15 -3.15
C THR A 124 1.83 -10.44 -3.55
N ASN A 125 2.02 -11.08 -4.69
CA ASN A 125 3.36 -11.20 -5.27
C ASN A 125 3.83 -9.90 -5.97
N GLY A 126 3.02 -8.84 -5.93
CA GLY A 126 3.37 -7.52 -6.45
C GLY A 126 3.58 -7.46 -7.97
N GLY A 127 2.95 -8.37 -8.73
CA GLY A 127 3.08 -8.41 -10.19
C GLY A 127 4.02 -9.49 -10.74
N GLY A 128 4.50 -10.39 -9.85
CA GLY A 128 5.43 -11.47 -10.21
C GLY A 128 6.90 -11.07 -10.09
N ALA A 129 7.76 -12.06 -10.21
CA ALA A 129 9.20 -11.89 -10.04
C ALA A 129 9.80 -10.82 -10.98
N LEU A 130 10.78 -10.10 -10.47
CA LEU A 130 11.56 -9.16 -11.26
C LEU A 130 12.59 -9.95 -12.10
N ASP A 131 12.66 -9.63 -13.39
CA ASP A 131 13.76 -10.06 -14.24
C ASP A 131 14.89 -9.03 -14.17
N PHE A 132 15.89 -9.32 -13.35
CA PHE A 132 17.05 -8.44 -13.20
C PHE A 132 17.97 -8.42 -14.45
N SER A 133 17.83 -9.40 -15.35
CA SER A 133 18.59 -9.42 -16.61
C SER A 133 17.97 -8.48 -17.65
N ASN A 134 16.66 -8.24 -17.56
CA ASN A 134 15.93 -7.30 -18.41
C ASN A 134 14.87 -6.53 -17.61
N PRO A 135 15.29 -5.58 -16.75
CA PRO A 135 14.37 -4.86 -15.87
C PRO A 135 13.35 -3.98 -16.61
N MET A 136 13.57 -3.73 -17.89
CA MET A 136 12.65 -2.94 -18.74
C MET A 136 11.65 -3.82 -19.52
N ALA A 137 11.70 -5.14 -19.38
CA ALA A 137 10.81 -6.06 -20.09
C ALA A 137 9.34 -5.95 -19.66
N LYS A 138 9.07 -5.50 -18.43
CA LYS A 138 7.73 -5.32 -17.88
C LYS A 138 7.47 -3.85 -17.54
N ASP A 139 6.20 -3.46 -17.62
CA ASP A 139 5.76 -2.15 -17.12
C ASP A 139 6.05 -2.03 -15.62
N ALA A 140 7.01 -1.17 -15.27
CA ALA A 140 7.45 -0.97 -13.89
C ALA A 140 6.31 -0.51 -12.95
N THR A 141 5.25 0.13 -13.48
CA THR A 141 4.11 0.57 -12.68
C THR A 141 3.29 -0.59 -12.13
N ILE A 142 3.33 -1.76 -12.77
CA ILE A 142 2.69 -2.99 -12.27
C ILE A 142 3.26 -3.33 -10.91
N GLY A 143 4.57 -3.48 -10.81
CA GLY A 143 5.26 -3.78 -9.56
C GLY A 143 5.27 -2.62 -8.58
N ALA A 144 5.27 -1.38 -9.07
CA ALA A 144 5.27 -0.21 -8.21
C ALA A 144 3.98 -0.08 -7.38
N TYR A 145 2.79 -0.19 -8.02
CA TYR A 145 1.53 -0.01 -7.31
C TYR A 145 0.32 -0.72 -7.93
N ARG A 146 0.25 -0.93 -9.28
CA ARG A 146 -0.99 -1.37 -9.95
C ARG A 146 -1.46 -2.75 -9.51
N ALA A 147 -0.54 -3.72 -9.37
CA ALA A 147 -0.86 -5.07 -8.90
C ALA A 147 -1.45 -5.04 -7.48
N ASN A 148 -0.83 -4.30 -6.56
CA ASN A 148 -1.34 -4.15 -5.20
C ASN A 148 -2.72 -3.49 -5.16
N ALA A 149 -2.93 -2.45 -5.99
CA ALA A 149 -4.20 -1.75 -6.09
C ALA A 149 -5.32 -2.66 -6.60
N ALA A 150 -5.06 -3.44 -7.66
CA ALA A 150 -6.02 -4.38 -8.21
C ALA A 150 -6.43 -5.46 -7.20
N CYS A 151 -5.45 -6.00 -6.45
CA CYS A 151 -5.73 -6.98 -5.40
C CYS A 151 -6.56 -6.38 -4.26
N ALA A 152 -6.26 -5.16 -3.80
CA ALA A 152 -7.05 -4.46 -2.80
C ALA A 152 -8.49 -4.22 -3.25
N GLN A 153 -8.70 -3.81 -4.48
CA GLN A 153 -10.03 -3.60 -5.04
C GLN A 153 -10.81 -4.91 -5.16
N PHE A 154 -10.18 -5.97 -5.68
CA PHE A 154 -10.83 -7.28 -5.80
C PHE A 154 -11.15 -7.90 -4.44
N SER A 155 -10.28 -7.74 -3.45
CA SER A 155 -10.53 -8.24 -2.09
C SER A 155 -11.81 -7.67 -1.47
N ARG A 156 -12.15 -6.40 -1.76
CA ARG A 156 -13.42 -5.80 -1.32
C ARG A 156 -14.64 -6.45 -1.95
N ILE A 157 -14.53 -6.88 -3.22
CA ILE A 157 -15.61 -7.62 -3.88
C ILE A 157 -15.83 -8.96 -3.19
N VAL A 158 -14.73 -9.66 -2.85
CA VAL A 158 -14.81 -10.92 -2.10
C VAL A 158 -15.38 -10.69 -0.70
N ALA A 159 -14.86 -9.68 0.04
CA ALA A 159 -15.35 -9.34 1.37
C ALA A 159 -16.86 -9.01 1.38
N LYS A 160 -17.35 -8.28 0.36
CA LYS A 160 -18.78 -7.99 0.20
C LYS A 160 -19.61 -9.25 0.02
N LYS A 161 -19.11 -10.25 -0.70
CA LYS A 161 -19.79 -11.54 -0.86
C LYS A 161 -19.85 -12.32 0.46
N LEU A 162 -18.77 -12.28 1.26
CA LEU A 162 -18.68 -13.03 2.52
C LEU A 162 -19.48 -12.38 3.65
N TYR A 163 -19.39 -11.07 3.79
CA TYR A 163 -19.91 -10.35 4.95
C TYR A 163 -21.16 -9.52 4.66
N GLY A 164 -21.36 -9.10 3.40
CA GLY A 164 -22.30 -8.03 3.08
C GLY A 164 -21.77 -6.66 3.51
N GLY A 165 -22.68 -5.73 3.78
CA GLY A 165 -22.31 -4.41 4.35
C GLY A 165 -21.70 -3.42 3.35
N GLY A 166 -21.18 -2.33 3.90
CA GLY A 166 -20.54 -1.24 3.17
C GLY A 166 -19.11 -1.57 2.69
N ARG A 167 -18.47 -0.58 2.09
CA ARG A 167 -17.09 -0.69 1.63
C ARG A 167 -16.13 -0.82 2.83
N PRO A 168 -15.27 -1.86 2.89
CA PRO A 168 -14.24 -1.97 3.93
C PRO A 168 -13.22 -0.83 3.87
N PHE A 169 -12.81 -0.32 5.03
CA PHE A 169 -11.66 0.57 5.13
C PHE A 169 -10.37 -0.20 4.86
N GLY A 170 -9.50 0.36 4.02
CA GLY A 170 -8.26 -0.29 3.62
C GLY A 170 -7.02 0.45 4.10
N TYR A 171 -6.10 -0.30 4.70
CA TYR A 171 -4.83 0.26 5.17
C TYR A 171 -3.67 -0.55 4.60
N ALA A 172 -2.74 0.14 3.90
CA ALA A 172 -1.53 -0.50 3.42
C ALA A 172 -0.33 -0.14 4.29
N PHE A 173 0.58 -1.09 4.45
CA PHE A 173 1.81 -0.86 5.20
C PHE A 173 2.99 -1.58 4.55
N GLY A 174 4.18 -0.98 4.67
CA GLY A 174 5.39 -1.57 4.10
C GLY A 174 6.65 -0.90 4.60
N GLY A 175 7.70 -1.70 4.76
CA GLY A 175 9.01 -1.25 5.22
C GLY A 175 10.05 -1.26 4.13
N SER A 176 11.12 -0.45 4.28
CA SER A 176 12.23 -0.35 3.34
C SER A 176 11.74 -0.01 1.92
N GLY A 177 12.07 -0.78 0.89
CA GLY A 177 11.49 -0.63 -0.46
C GLY A 177 9.97 -0.69 -0.47
N GLY A 178 9.35 -1.44 0.46
CA GLY A 178 7.90 -1.48 0.65
C GLY A 178 7.33 -0.15 1.12
N SER A 179 8.07 0.69 1.84
CA SER A 179 7.62 2.03 2.20
C SER A 179 7.49 2.94 0.98
N LEU A 180 8.45 2.87 0.04
CA LEU A 180 8.40 3.62 -1.22
C LEU A 180 7.21 3.16 -2.08
N ARG A 181 7.00 1.84 -2.19
CA ARG A 181 5.87 1.27 -2.92
C ARG A 181 4.53 1.61 -2.25
N THR A 182 4.48 1.69 -0.93
CA THR A 182 3.28 2.10 -0.17
C THR A 182 2.94 3.57 -0.43
N ILE A 183 3.94 4.47 -0.42
CA ILE A 183 3.77 5.88 -0.78
C ILE A 183 3.33 6.00 -2.24
N GLY A 184 4.06 5.36 -3.16
CA GLY A 184 3.70 5.36 -4.59
C GLY A 184 2.30 4.82 -4.84
N SER A 185 1.84 3.86 -4.06
CA SER A 185 0.50 3.30 -4.15
C SER A 185 -0.58 4.34 -3.83
N ILE A 186 -0.44 5.10 -2.73
CA ILE A 186 -1.47 6.08 -2.36
C ILE A 186 -1.42 7.34 -3.23
N GLU A 187 -0.23 7.72 -3.70
CA GLU A 187 -0.07 8.88 -4.59
C GLU A 187 -0.63 8.65 -6.00
N ASN A 188 -0.61 7.40 -6.48
CA ASN A 188 -1.04 7.06 -7.84
C ASN A 188 -2.43 6.42 -7.90
N THR A 189 -3.17 6.36 -6.79
CA THR A 189 -4.52 5.78 -6.75
C THR A 189 -5.49 6.66 -5.97
N ILE A 190 -6.77 6.54 -6.29
CA ILE A 190 -7.85 7.23 -5.57
C ILE A 190 -8.83 6.19 -5.06
N GLY A 191 -9.13 6.24 -3.75
CA GLY A 191 -10.14 5.39 -3.11
C GLY A 191 -9.78 3.91 -2.98
N VAL A 192 -8.50 3.54 -3.23
CA VAL A 192 -8.03 2.17 -3.03
C VAL A 192 -7.70 1.92 -1.56
N TRP A 193 -7.00 2.83 -0.92
CA TRP A 193 -6.72 2.78 0.52
C TRP A 193 -7.21 4.04 1.20
N ASP A 194 -7.56 3.90 2.48
CA ASP A 194 -8.02 4.98 3.35
C ASP A 194 -6.88 5.53 4.20
N GLY A 195 -5.80 4.77 4.32
CA GLY A 195 -4.58 5.17 5.00
C GLY A 195 -3.39 4.27 4.67
N VAL A 196 -2.19 4.79 4.91
CA VAL A 196 -0.94 4.03 4.70
C VAL A 196 0.04 4.25 5.84
N VAL A 197 0.84 3.22 6.12
CA VAL A 197 1.90 3.25 7.13
C VAL A 197 3.22 2.85 6.48
N PRO A 198 3.92 3.78 5.82
CA PRO A 198 5.29 3.55 5.38
C PRO A 198 6.23 3.61 6.59
N TYR A 199 7.11 2.62 6.74
CA TYR A 199 8.09 2.59 7.83
C TYR A 199 9.48 2.20 7.31
N VAL A 200 10.54 2.50 8.10
CA VAL A 200 11.95 2.27 7.69
C VAL A 200 12.20 2.81 6.27
N MET A 201 11.88 4.07 6.05
CA MET A 201 11.96 4.69 4.72
C MET A 201 13.42 4.78 4.25
N PRO A 202 13.83 4.04 3.21
CA PRO A 202 15.18 4.11 2.66
C PRO A 202 15.26 5.29 1.70
N THR A 203 15.18 6.51 2.21
CA THR A 203 15.30 7.65 1.33
C THR A 203 16.78 8.06 1.21
N PRO A 204 17.35 8.05 0.01
CA PRO A 204 18.67 8.66 -0.22
C PRO A 204 18.62 10.17 0.01
N MET A 205 17.43 10.74 0.08
CA MET A 205 17.18 12.16 0.35
C MET A 205 17.12 12.48 1.84
N SER A 206 17.07 11.49 2.73
CA SER A 206 17.15 11.77 4.16
C SER A 206 18.57 12.29 4.49
N ILE A 207 18.64 13.45 5.10
CA ILE A 207 19.92 14.09 5.49
C ILE A 207 20.87 13.11 6.19
N PRO A 208 20.46 12.28 7.18
CA PRO A 208 21.35 11.31 7.79
C PRO A 208 21.91 10.27 6.82
N ASN A 209 21.12 9.75 5.88
CA ASN A 209 21.59 8.74 4.92
C ASN A 209 22.55 9.34 3.89
N SER A 210 22.23 10.51 3.35
CA SER A 210 23.11 11.22 2.40
C SER A 210 24.42 11.61 3.06
N PHE A 211 24.38 12.07 4.31
CA PHE A 211 25.57 12.44 5.07
C PHE A 211 26.43 11.21 5.38
N THR A 212 25.83 10.10 5.84
CA THR A 212 26.55 8.86 6.15
C THR A 212 27.17 8.25 4.89
N ALA A 213 26.42 8.19 3.78
CA ALA A 213 26.91 7.69 2.50
C ALA A 213 28.04 8.56 1.97
N GLY A 214 27.92 9.88 2.03
CA GLY A 214 28.97 10.82 1.62
C GLY A 214 30.22 10.69 2.46
N MET A 215 30.10 10.60 3.79
CA MET A 215 31.23 10.40 4.69
C MET A 215 31.95 9.07 4.42
N LEU A 216 31.18 7.99 4.22
CA LEU A 216 31.73 6.66 3.96
C LEU A 216 32.44 6.64 2.61
N ALA A 217 31.84 7.21 1.57
CA ALA A 217 32.46 7.33 0.26
C ALA A 217 33.78 8.13 0.34
N ASN A 218 33.78 9.29 0.98
CA ASN A 218 34.98 10.08 1.19
C ASN A 218 36.06 9.31 1.96
N ARG A 219 35.69 8.51 2.96
CA ARG A 219 36.65 7.71 3.72
C ARG A 219 37.28 6.60 2.89
N ILE A 220 36.49 5.94 2.04
CA ILE A 220 36.92 4.78 1.22
C ILE A 220 37.70 5.27 -0.01
N LEU A 221 37.28 6.38 -0.61
CA LEU A 221 37.81 6.86 -1.90
C LEU A 221 38.86 7.93 -1.75
N ARG A 222 39.14 8.43 -0.52
CA ARG A 222 40.09 9.55 -0.27
C ARG A 222 41.42 9.39 -1.02
N ASP A 223 41.97 8.18 -0.94
CA ASP A 223 43.31 7.90 -1.51
C ASP A 223 43.23 7.35 -2.95
N LYS A 224 42.00 7.15 -3.48
CA LYS A 224 41.73 6.61 -4.81
C LYS A 224 41.18 7.64 -5.81
N ILE A 225 40.77 8.80 -5.33
CA ILE A 225 40.25 9.86 -6.19
C ILE A 225 41.23 10.28 -7.30
N PRO A 226 42.57 10.41 -7.02
CA PRO A 226 43.51 10.72 -8.10
C PRO A 226 43.61 9.66 -9.19
N GLU A 227 43.38 8.38 -8.85
CA GLU A 227 43.40 7.25 -9.81
C GLU A 227 42.15 7.22 -10.70
N ILE A 228 41.10 7.97 -10.35
CA ILE A 228 39.86 8.02 -11.09
C ILE A 228 39.81 9.23 -12.04
N VAL A 229 40.64 10.23 -11.81
CA VAL A 229 40.61 11.53 -12.51
C VAL A 229 41.74 11.65 -13.53
N ASP A 230 42.76 10.79 -13.49
CA ASP A 230 43.83 10.66 -14.52
C ASP A 230 43.40 9.64 -15.60
#